data_98ca1925f20c52672f2e1c8a58674998
#
_entry.id   98ca1925f20c52672f2e1c8a58674998
#
_cell.length_a   1.000
_cell.length_b   1.000
_cell.length_c   1.000
_cell.angle_alpha   90.00
_cell.angle_beta   90.00
_cell.angle_gamma   90.00
#
_symmetry.space_group_name_H-M   'P 1'
#
loop_
_entity.id
_entity.type
_entity.pdbx_description
1 polymer ?
#
loop_
_entity_poly.entity_id
_entity_poly.type
_entity_poly.pdbx_seq_one_letter_code
_entity_poly.pdbx_strand_id
1 'polypeptide(L)'
;IGVRLVGSEMCIRDRYIIWISEIILQQTRVVQGYDYFLRFMNRFPDVDALAAASEDEVLKCWQGLGYYSRARNLHAAARQIVEWGGFPERYENIRQLKGVGDYTAAAIASFAFGLPHAVVDGNVYRVLSRYYGIEEPIDTGHGKKYFAAMAQELLPEGKEAADYNQAVMDFGAMQCVPKSPKCEDCPLVDGCAAFRDRRIQELPVKSRALTVTERYLHYMYIEVGGEVAVFRRESNDIWKGLYEPFLIETPAACAPENLLNDEKVPSFIRSDKAVMTYLCGGVRHQLTHRTLICDFYKVELADRPDDFGRSVCWVKKEELSNYAFPRLVVMLFEKFGLW
;
A
#
# COMPACT_ATOMS: atom_id res chain seq x y z
N ILE A 1 -4.14 -15.07 -9.84
CA ILE A 1 -3.19 -15.84 -9.04
C ILE A 1 -3.97 -16.54 -7.94
N GLY A 2 -3.93 -17.84 -7.87
CA GLY A 2 -4.15 -18.59 -6.64
C GLY A 2 -5.54 -19.08 -6.32
N VAL A 3 -6.63 -18.48 -6.74
CA VAL A 3 -7.97 -19.02 -6.42
C VAL A 3 -8.30 -20.28 -7.25
N ARG A 4 -7.65 -20.48 -8.39
CA ARG A 4 -7.87 -21.64 -9.28
C ARG A 4 -7.05 -22.90 -8.94
N LEU A 5 -6.18 -22.88 -7.93
CA LEU A 5 -5.31 -24.01 -7.59
C LEU A 5 -5.79 -24.82 -6.38
N VAL A 6 -6.96 -24.50 -5.84
CA VAL A 6 -7.45 -25.13 -4.61
C VAL A 6 -8.62 -26.05 -4.94
N GLY A 7 -8.37 -27.35 -4.77
CA GLY A 7 -9.40 -28.39 -4.88
C GLY A 7 -10.42 -28.34 -3.75
N SER A 8 -11.39 -29.24 -3.77
CA SER A 8 -12.63 -29.24 -2.97
C SER A 8 -12.50 -29.33 -1.44
N GLU A 9 -11.29 -29.38 -0.89
CA GLU A 9 -11.02 -29.27 0.56
C GLU A 9 -9.94 -28.24 0.81
N MET A 10 -10.37 -27.00 1.03
CA MET A 10 -9.47 -25.89 1.33
C MET A 10 -8.89 -26.03 2.74
N CYS A 11 -7.59 -26.24 2.85
CA CYS A 11 -6.91 -26.32 4.14
C CYS A 11 -6.68 -24.92 4.75
N ILE A 12 -6.32 -24.88 6.04
CA ILE A 12 -6.03 -23.62 6.77
C ILE A 12 -4.95 -22.80 6.06
N ARG A 13 -3.99 -23.47 5.41
CA ARG A 13 -2.94 -22.81 4.63
C ARG A 13 -3.50 -22.03 3.44
N ASP A 14 -4.53 -22.56 2.77
CA ASP A 14 -5.14 -21.91 1.61
C ASP A 14 -5.87 -20.63 2.02
N ARG A 15 -6.52 -20.62 3.19
CA ARG A 15 -7.17 -19.44 3.79
C ARG A 15 -6.16 -18.32 4.06
N TYR A 16 -4.99 -18.68 4.60
CA TYR A 16 -3.89 -17.77 4.82
C TYR A 16 -3.37 -17.19 3.50
N ILE A 17 -3.14 -18.03 2.51
CA ILE A 17 -2.68 -17.64 1.17
C ILE A 17 -3.63 -16.63 0.52
N ILE A 18 -4.94 -16.90 0.56
CA ILE A 18 -5.97 -16.00 0.02
C ILE A 18 -5.93 -14.65 0.74
N TRP A 19 -5.92 -14.66 2.06
CA TRP A 19 -5.86 -13.43 2.85
C TRP A 19 -4.62 -12.58 2.52
N ILE A 20 -3.43 -13.17 2.49
CA ILE A 20 -2.19 -12.47 2.12
C ILE A 20 -2.29 -11.90 0.70
N SER A 21 -2.78 -12.68 -0.26
CA SER A 21 -2.99 -12.25 -1.64
C SER A 21 -3.91 -11.03 -1.72
N GLU A 22 -5.07 -11.09 -1.07
CA GLU A 22 -6.04 -9.99 -1.05
C GLU A 22 -5.45 -8.69 -0.47
N ILE A 23 -4.68 -8.78 0.61
CA ILE A 23 -4.04 -7.59 1.20
C ILE A 23 -2.93 -7.03 0.31
N ILE A 24 -2.11 -7.87 -0.32
CA ILE A 24 -1.04 -7.44 -1.22
C ILE A 24 -1.64 -6.75 -2.47
N LEU A 25 -2.73 -7.28 -3.00
CA LEU A 25 -3.35 -6.79 -4.23
C LEU A 25 -4.23 -5.55 -4.03
N GLN A 26 -4.50 -5.13 -2.78
CA GLN A 26 -5.15 -3.84 -2.54
C GLN A 26 -4.37 -2.70 -3.21
N GLN A 27 -4.97 -2.04 -4.20
CA GLN A 27 -4.35 -0.94 -4.97
C GLN A 27 -3.00 -1.29 -5.63
N THR A 28 -2.73 -2.57 -5.84
CA THR A 28 -1.51 -3.09 -6.48
C THR A 28 -1.91 -3.99 -7.64
N ARG A 29 -1.29 -3.79 -8.80
CA ARG A 29 -1.54 -4.66 -9.97
C ARG A 29 -0.94 -6.04 -9.71
N VAL A 30 -1.58 -7.09 -10.23
CA VAL A 30 -1.14 -8.49 -10.08
C VAL A 30 0.32 -8.68 -10.47
N VAL A 31 0.73 -8.18 -11.65
CA VAL A 31 2.12 -8.27 -12.13
C VAL A 31 3.12 -7.66 -11.14
N GLN A 32 2.76 -6.53 -10.52
CA GLN A 32 3.61 -5.88 -9.53
C GLN A 32 3.60 -6.60 -8.18
N GLY A 33 2.45 -7.16 -7.77
CA GLY A 33 2.28 -7.81 -6.47
C GLY A 33 2.87 -9.22 -6.41
N TYR A 34 3.07 -9.89 -7.55
CA TYR A 34 3.45 -11.30 -7.61
C TYR A 34 4.77 -11.61 -6.90
N ASP A 35 5.84 -10.90 -7.21
CA ASP A 35 7.15 -11.13 -6.61
C ASP A 35 7.14 -10.81 -5.10
N TYR A 36 6.35 -9.80 -4.69
CA TYR A 36 6.15 -9.48 -3.28
C TYR A 36 5.41 -10.59 -2.56
N PHE A 37 4.38 -11.16 -3.18
CA PHE A 37 3.64 -12.27 -2.64
C PHE A 37 4.53 -13.50 -2.43
N LEU A 38 5.32 -13.89 -3.42
CA LEU A 38 6.24 -15.02 -3.31
C LEU A 38 7.27 -14.80 -2.20
N ARG A 39 7.88 -13.62 -2.14
CA ARG A 39 8.84 -13.26 -1.09
C ARG A 39 8.21 -13.28 0.29
N PHE A 40 6.99 -12.76 0.42
CA PHE A 40 6.25 -12.71 1.68
C PHE A 40 5.89 -14.11 2.17
N MET A 41 5.37 -14.95 1.28
CA MET A 41 5.02 -16.35 1.60
C MET A 41 6.24 -17.20 1.94
N ASN A 42 7.38 -16.95 1.30
CA ASN A 42 8.63 -17.64 1.63
C ASN A 42 9.15 -17.26 3.04
N ARG A 43 9.00 -15.98 3.44
CA ARG A 43 9.44 -15.52 4.77
C ARG A 43 8.44 -15.86 5.88
N PHE A 44 7.16 -15.81 5.58
CA PHE A 44 6.04 -16.04 6.49
C PHE A 44 5.09 -17.07 5.88
N PRO A 45 5.40 -18.37 5.97
CA PRO A 45 4.64 -19.43 5.30
C PRO A 45 3.25 -19.68 5.89
N ASP A 46 3.01 -19.20 7.11
CA ASP A 46 1.77 -19.34 7.85
C ASP A 46 1.53 -18.14 8.79
N VAL A 47 0.37 -18.14 9.43
CA VAL A 47 -0.06 -17.07 10.32
C VAL A 47 0.78 -16.98 11.59
N ASP A 48 1.27 -18.11 12.10
CA ASP A 48 2.07 -18.17 13.31
C ASP A 48 3.45 -17.54 13.08
N ALA A 49 4.10 -17.87 11.97
CA ALA A 49 5.36 -17.28 11.55
C ALA A 49 5.23 -15.74 11.37
N LEU A 50 4.10 -15.29 10.78
CA LEU A 50 3.84 -13.86 10.62
C LEU A 50 3.57 -13.19 11.97
N ALA A 51 2.78 -13.78 12.84
CA ALA A 51 2.44 -13.22 14.16
C ALA A 51 3.67 -13.10 15.08
N ALA A 52 4.57 -14.09 15.02
CA ALA A 52 5.80 -14.13 15.83
C ALA A 52 6.90 -13.17 15.33
N ALA A 53 6.83 -12.70 14.08
CA ALA A 53 7.81 -11.79 13.52
C ALA A 53 7.83 -10.43 14.23
N SER A 54 8.95 -9.71 14.11
CA SER A 54 9.00 -8.29 14.46
C SER A 54 8.31 -7.42 13.40
N GLU A 55 7.82 -6.24 13.80
CA GLU A 55 7.24 -5.28 12.84
C GLU A 55 8.28 -4.88 11.78
N ASP A 56 9.54 -4.74 12.17
CA ASP A 56 10.63 -4.35 11.27
C ASP A 56 10.89 -5.41 10.19
N GLU A 57 10.85 -6.71 10.53
CA GLU A 57 10.95 -7.80 9.54
C GLU A 57 9.78 -7.77 8.55
N VAL A 58 8.55 -7.55 9.03
CA VAL A 58 7.37 -7.47 8.16
C VAL A 58 7.46 -6.26 7.24
N LEU A 59 7.83 -5.09 7.76
CA LEU A 59 8.01 -3.87 6.97
C LEU A 59 9.16 -4.00 5.97
N LYS A 60 10.24 -4.70 6.34
CA LYS A 60 11.36 -4.99 5.43
C LYS A 60 10.93 -5.89 4.28
N CYS A 61 10.19 -6.94 4.54
CA CYS A 61 9.63 -7.82 3.52
C CYS A 61 8.66 -7.08 2.57
N TRP A 62 7.97 -6.05 3.08
CA TRP A 62 7.02 -5.21 2.35
C TRP A 62 7.65 -4.05 1.59
N GLN A 63 8.93 -3.79 1.79
CA GLN A 63 9.63 -2.61 1.26
C GLN A 63 9.47 -2.49 -0.27
N GLY A 64 8.99 -1.32 -0.72
CA GLY A 64 8.77 -1.00 -2.12
C GLY A 64 7.34 -1.19 -2.62
N LEU A 65 6.49 -1.96 -1.91
CA LEU A 65 5.09 -2.20 -2.30
C LEU A 65 4.18 -0.99 -2.05
N GLY A 66 4.55 -0.12 -1.10
CA GLY A 66 3.75 1.04 -0.72
C GLY A 66 2.61 0.72 0.24
N TYR A 67 1.90 1.79 0.68
CA TYR A 67 0.78 1.67 1.64
C TYR A 67 1.13 0.77 2.85
N TYR A 68 2.21 1.10 3.54
CA TYR A 68 2.79 0.30 4.63
C TYR A 68 1.85 0.08 5.82
N SER A 69 0.79 0.87 5.94
CA SER A 69 -0.29 0.59 6.90
C SER A 69 -0.93 -0.78 6.68
N ARG A 70 -0.94 -1.29 5.43
CA ARG A 70 -1.42 -2.65 5.14
C ARG A 70 -0.53 -3.70 5.82
N ALA A 71 0.79 -3.57 5.71
CA ALA A 71 1.73 -4.49 6.35
C ALA A 71 1.58 -4.49 7.88
N ARG A 72 1.49 -3.31 8.50
CA ARG A 72 1.28 -3.21 9.96
C ARG A 72 -0.06 -3.78 10.39
N ASN A 73 -1.13 -3.49 9.66
CA ASN A 73 -2.45 -4.03 9.93
C ASN A 73 -2.48 -5.55 9.73
N LEU A 74 -1.84 -6.05 8.68
CA LEU A 74 -1.71 -7.48 8.40
C LEU A 74 -1.00 -8.20 9.55
N HIS A 75 0.10 -7.64 10.04
CA HIS A 75 0.85 -8.16 11.19
C HIS A 75 -0.01 -8.14 12.47
N ALA A 76 -0.72 -7.04 12.75
CA ALA A 76 -1.62 -6.98 13.90
C ALA A 76 -2.77 -7.98 13.78
N ALA A 77 -3.34 -8.17 12.57
CA ALA A 77 -4.38 -9.16 12.34
C ALA A 77 -3.87 -10.60 12.48
N ALA A 78 -2.61 -10.89 12.08
CA ALA A 78 -2.00 -12.20 12.33
C ALA A 78 -1.97 -12.54 13.83
N ARG A 79 -1.58 -11.57 14.66
CA ARG A 79 -1.60 -11.74 16.12
C ARG A 79 -3.02 -11.95 16.67
N GLN A 80 -4.03 -11.22 16.14
CA GLN A 80 -5.43 -11.46 16.50
C GLN A 80 -5.89 -12.88 16.16
N ILE A 81 -5.52 -13.40 14.97
CA ILE A 81 -5.88 -14.75 14.54
C ILE A 81 -5.28 -15.80 15.48
N VAL A 82 -4.01 -15.65 15.86
CA VAL A 82 -3.35 -16.56 16.80
C VAL A 82 -3.98 -16.47 18.19
N GLU A 83 -4.28 -15.27 18.68
CA GLU A 83 -4.96 -15.04 19.96
C GLU A 83 -6.38 -15.66 19.98
N TRP A 84 -7.09 -15.64 18.85
CA TRP A 84 -8.43 -16.26 18.73
C TRP A 84 -8.37 -17.79 18.57
N GLY A 85 -7.20 -18.38 18.46
CA GLY A 85 -6.99 -19.82 18.29
C GLY A 85 -7.22 -20.33 16.88
N GLY A 86 -7.26 -19.44 15.88
CA GLY A 86 -7.38 -19.79 14.48
C GLY A 86 -8.07 -18.74 13.62
N PHE A 87 -8.08 -18.98 12.32
CA PHE A 87 -8.64 -18.05 11.33
C PHE A 87 -10.18 -17.99 11.47
N PRO A 88 -10.81 -16.80 11.60
CA PRO A 88 -12.24 -16.67 11.74
C PRO A 88 -12.96 -17.08 10.44
N GLU A 89 -14.06 -17.83 10.57
CA GLU A 89 -14.78 -18.41 9.42
C GLU A 89 -16.06 -17.63 9.07
N ARG A 90 -16.54 -16.74 9.94
CA ARG A 90 -17.74 -15.93 9.70
C ARG A 90 -17.36 -14.54 9.23
N TYR A 91 -18.13 -13.99 8.29
CA TYR A 91 -17.93 -12.66 7.76
C TYR A 91 -17.76 -11.58 8.84
N GLU A 92 -18.64 -11.60 9.85
CA GLU A 92 -18.64 -10.61 10.93
C GLU A 92 -17.32 -10.66 11.74
N ASN A 93 -16.76 -11.84 11.94
CA ASN A 93 -15.50 -12.03 12.65
C ASN A 93 -14.30 -11.67 11.77
N ILE A 94 -14.32 -12.05 10.48
CA ILE A 94 -13.29 -11.67 9.50
C ILE A 94 -13.19 -10.14 9.43
N ARG A 95 -14.31 -9.45 9.43
CA ARG A 95 -14.38 -7.97 9.39
C ARG A 95 -13.78 -7.30 10.63
N GLN A 96 -13.68 -7.99 11.77
CA GLN A 96 -13.05 -7.47 12.98
C GLN A 96 -11.53 -7.52 12.96
N LEU A 97 -10.93 -8.23 12.02
CA LEU A 97 -9.48 -8.26 11.85
C LEU A 97 -8.93 -6.88 11.51
N LYS A 98 -7.80 -6.56 12.07
CA LYS A 98 -7.16 -5.25 11.85
C LYS A 98 -6.89 -4.97 10.38
N GLY A 99 -7.40 -3.84 9.89
CA GLY A 99 -7.22 -3.44 8.49
C GLY A 99 -8.11 -4.16 7.46
N VAL A 100 -9.04 -4.99 7.93
CA VAL A 100 -10.02 -5.66 7.08
C VAL A 100 -11.31 -4.84 7.06
N GLY A 101 -11.62 -4.27 5.90
CA GLY A 101 -12.88 -3.57 5.62
C GLY A 101 -13.91 -4.48 4.96
N ASP A 102 -15.08 -3.93 4.64
CA ASP A 102 -16.22 -4.67 4.05
C ASP A 102 -15.81 -5.44 2.78
N TYR A 103 -15.09 -4.79 1.85
CA TYR A 103 -14.57 -5.44 0.64
C TYR A 103 -13.68 -6.63 0.96
N THR A 104 -12.64 -6.42 1.79
CA THR A 104 -11.67 -7.48 2.10
C THR A 104 -12.32 -8.62 2.88
N ALA A 105 -13.25 -8.31 3.79
CA ALA A 105 -14.02 -9.33 4.50
C ALA A 105 -14.88 -10.16 3.56
N ALA A 106 -15.57 -9.54 2.60
CA ALA A 106 -16.36 -10.22 1.59
C ALA A 106 -15.49 -11.11 0.68
N ALA A 107 -14.33 -10.60 0.23
CA ALA A 107 -13.40 -11.35 -0.59
C ALA A 107 -12.87 -12.60 0.14
N ILE A 108 -12.42 -12.44 1.38
CA ILE A 108 -11.96 -13.59 2.20
C ILE A 108 -13.13 -14.55 2.45
N ALA A 109 -14.29 -14.07 2.87
CA ALA A 109 -15.47 -14.90 3.13
C ALA A 109 -15.90 -15.69 1.89
N SER A 110 -15.90 -15.05 0.73
CA SER A 110 -16.27 -15.70 -0.53
C SER A 110 -15.19 -16.67 -1.02
N PHE A 111 -13.95 -16.22 -1.16
CA PHE A 111 -12.90 -17.02 -1.79
C PHE A 111 -12.30 -18.08 -0.89
N ALA A 112 -12.21 -17.84 0.43
CA ALA A 112 -11.62 -18.78 1.37
C ALA A 112 -12.65 -19.72 2.03
N PHE A 113 -13.92 -19.31 2.07
CA PHE A 113 -14.95 -20.07 2.80
C PHE A 113 -16.19 -20.39 1.95
N GLY A 114 -16.24 -19.93 0.69
CA GLY A 114 -17.40 -20.16 -0.19
C GLY A 114 -18.69 -19.50 0.31
N LEU A 115 -18.56 -18.48 1.18
CA LEU A 115 -19.73 -17.79 1.72
C LEU A 115 -20.33 -16.81 0.69
N PRO A 116 -21.67 -16.68 0.62
CA PRO A 116 -22.35 -15.88 -0.39
C PRO A 116 -22.31 -14.37 -0.07
N HIS A 117 -21.12 -13.80 -0.09
CA HIS A 117 -20.90 -12.36 0.08
C HIS A 117 -20.39 -11.74 -1.21
N ALA A 118 -21.08 -10.69 -1.70
CA ALA A 118 -20.69 -9.98 -2.91
C ALA A 118 -19.40 -9.17 -2.68
N VAL A 119 -18.47 -9.31 -3.62
CA VAL A 119 -17.18 -8.60 -3.61
C VAL A 119 -17.26 -7.42 -4.56
N VAL A 120 -17.18 -6.18 -4.04
CA VAL A 120 -17.33 -4.96 -4.82
C VAL A 120 -16.07 -4.12 -4.78
N ASP A 121 -15.20 -4.33 -5.77
CA ASP A 121 -13.98 -3.54 -6.00
C ASP A 121 -14.18 -2.46 -7.07
N GLY A 122 -13.11 -1.75 -7.43
CA GLY A 122 -13.13 -0.76 -8.50
C GLY A 122 -13.52 -1.31 -9.88
N ASN A 123 -13.27 -2.59 -10.14
CA ASN A 123 -13.66 -3.27 -11.37
C ASN A 123 -15.15 -3.55 -11.37
N VAL A 124 -15.67 -4.09 -10.28
CA VAL A 124 -17.10 -4.39 -10.12
C VAL A 124 -17.94 -3.11 -10.14
N TYR A 125 -17.54 -2.03 -9.45
CA TYR A 125 -18.18 -0.72 -9.57
C TYR A 125 -18.31 -0.28 -11.02
N ARG A 126 -17.25 -0.40 -11.80
CA ARG A 126 -17.22 0.01 -13.19
C ARG A 126 -18.11 -0.86 -14.08
N VAL A 127 -18.07 -2.17 -13.91
CA VAL A 127 -18.92 -3.10 -14.68
C VAL A 127 -20.39 -2.82 -14.40
N LEU A 128 -20.79 -2.77 -13.13
CA LEU A 128 -22.18 -2.52 -12.75
C LEU A 128 -22.65 -1.14 -13.20
N SER A 129 -21.86 -0.08 -12.96
CA SER A 129 -22.22 1.26 -13.40
C SER A 129 -22.45 1.34 -14.90
N ARG A 130 -21.58 0.74 -15.70
CA ARG A 130 -21.69 0.77 -17.16
C ARG A 130 -22.81 -0.10 -17.68
N TYR A 131 -22.92 -1.34 -17.20
CA TYR A 131 -23.92 -2.27 -17.70
C TYR A 131 -25.34 -1.79 -17.40
N TYR A 132 -25.60 -1.32 -16.19
CA TYR A 132 -26.92 -0.85 -15.76
C TYR A 132 -27.15 0.66 -15.94
N GLY A 133 -26.15 1.43 -16.38
CA GLY A 133 -26.25 2.89 -16.54
C GLY A 133 -26.36 3.65 -15.23
N ILE A 134 -25.74 3.17 -14.14
CA ILE A 134 -25.90 3.74 -12.80
C ILE A 134 -25.03 4.98 -12.64
N GLU A 135 -25.66 6.09 -12.27
CA GLU A 135 -25.03 7.41 -12.06
C GLU A 135 -24.71 7.69 -10.59
N GLU A 136 -25.06 6.80 -9.67
CA GLU A 136 -24.73 6.95 -8.26
C GLU A 136 -23.21 7.00 -8.06
N PRO A 137 -22.65 8.05 -7.41
CA PRO A 137 -21.21 8.18 -7.24
C PRO A 137 -20.62 7.08 -6.35
N ILE A 138 -19.65 6.35 -6.89
CA ILE A 138 -19.04 5.16 -6.24
C ILE A 138 -18.19 5.49 -5.01
N ASP A 139 -17.81 6.75 -4.81
CA ASP A 139 -16.92 7.21 -3.72
C ASP A 139 -17.68 7.83 -2.53
N THR A 140 -19.02 7.86 -2.58
CA THR A 140 -19.87 8.27 -1.46
C THR A 140 -20.25 7.10 -0.55
N GLY A 141 -20.65 7.41 0.70
CA GLY A 141 -21.16 6.38 1.61
C GLY A 141 -22.48 5.75 1.12
N HIS A 142 -23.34 6.55 0.46
CA HIS A 142 -24.58 6.08 -0.15
C HIS A 142 -24.28 5.16 -1.34
N GLY A 143 -23.43 5.60 -2.26
CA GLY A 143 -23.07 4.82 -3.43
C GLY A 143 -22.45 3.47 -3.08
N LYS A 144 -21.55 3.43 -2.10
CA LYS A 144 -20.98 2.15 -1.63
C LYS A 144 -22.05 1.18 -1.14
N LYS A 145 -23.04 1.65 -0.37
CA LYS A 145 -24.15 0.81 0.12
C LYS A 145 -25.07 0.37 -1.03
N TYR A 146 -25.36 1.28 -1.97
CA TYR A 146 -26.18 0.99 -3.13
C TYR A 146 -25.59 -0.14 -3.98
N PHE A 147 -24.31 -0.01 -4.37
CA PHE A 147 -23.62 -1.02 -5.16
C PHE A 147 -23.41 -2.34 -4.43
N ALA A 148 -23.17 -2.30 -3.11
CA ALA A 148 -23.05 -3.50 -2.31
C ALA A 148 -24.38 -4.29 -2.26
N ALA A 149 -25.51 -3.60 -2.06
CA ALA A 149 -26.83 -4.22 -2.10
C ALA A 149 -27.15 -4.83 -3.47
N MET A 150 -26.91 -4.06 -4.53
CA MET A 150 -27.11 -4.53 -5.90
C MET A 150 -26.25 -5.73 -6.24
N ALA A 151 -24.98 -5.69 -5.92
CA ALA A 151 -24.07 -6.82 -6.18
C ALA A 151 -24.50 -8.07 -5.39
N GLN A 152 -25.03 -7.89 -4.18
CA GLN A 152 -25.53 -9.00 -3.36
C GLN A 152 -26.80 -9.62 -3.95
N GLU A 153 -27.70 -8.82 -4.55
CA GLU A 153 -28.89 -9.32 -5.24
C GLU A 153 -28.56 -10.10 -6.52
N LEU A 154 -27.45 -9.73 -7.19
CA LEU A 154 -26.99 -10.40 -8.41
C LEU A 154 -26.17 -11.66 -8.13
N LEU A 155 -25.78 -11.88 -6.89
CA LEU A 155 -24.92 -13.00 -6.52
C LEU A 155 -25.70 -14.32 -6.56
N PRO A 156 -25.24 -15.35 -7.29
CA PRO A 156 -25.87 -16.67 -7.26
C PRO A 156 -25.79 -17.29 -5.88
N GLU A 157 -26.73 -18.19 -5.59
CA GLU A 157 -26.75 -18.93 -4.35
C GLU A 157 -25.67 -20.03 -4.34
N GLY A 158 -25.19 -20.39 -3.13
CA GLY A 158 -24.33 -21.54 -2.91
C GLY A 158 -22.89 -21.36 -3.40
N LYS A 159 -22.28 -22.43 -3.88
CA LYS A 159 -20.85 -22.51 -4.21
C LYS A 159 -20.44 -21.66 -5.44
N GLU A 160 -21.39 -21.27 -6.26
CA GLU A 160 -21.13 -20.47 -7.46
C GLU A 160 -20.81 -18.99 -7.14
N ALA A 161 -21.10 -18.54 -5.90
CA ALA A 161 -20.87 -17.17 -5.49
C ALA A 161 -19.40 -16.72 -5.63
N ALA A 162 -18.45 -17.57 -5.27
CA ALA A 162 -17.02 -17.26 -5.37
C ALA A 162 -16.57 -17.14 -6.84
N ASP A 163 -17.00 -18.06 -7.69
CA ASP A 163 -16.68 -18.05 -9.12
C ASP A 163 -17.31 -16.82 -9.82
N TYR A 164 -18.54 -16.47 -9.45
CA TYR A 164 -19.22 -15.28 -9.94
C TYR A 164 -18.47 -13.99 -9.54
N ASN A 165 -18.12 -13.84 -8.27
CA ASN A 165 -17.35 -12.69 -7.81
C ASN A 165 -16.03 -12.57 -8.59
N GLN A 166 -15.29 -13.66 -8.75
CA GLN A 166 -14.05 -13.68 -9.51
C GLN A 166 -14.28 -13.32 -10.98
N ALA A 167 -15.32 -13.88 -11.61
CA ALA A 167 -15.63 -13.64 -13.01
C ALA A 167 -15.94 -12.16 -13.28
N VAL A 168 -16.74 -11.50 -12.41
CA VAL A 168 -17.06 -10.08 -12.57
C VAL A 168 -15.83 -9.19 -12.36
N MET A 169 -14.96 -9.52 -11.38
CA MET A 169 -13.71 -8.80 -11.15
C MET A 169 -12.77 -8.93 -12.35
N ASP A 170 -12.56 -10.15 -12.85
CA ASP A 170 -11.70 -10.43 -14.02
C ASP A 170 -12.26 -9.78 -15.29
N PHE A 171 -13.56 -9.85 -15.50
CA PHE A 171 -14.22 -9.15 -16.61
C PHE A 171 -13.98 -7.65 -16.58
N GLY A 172 -14.09 -7.04 -15.40
CA GLY A 172 -13.77 -5.63 -15.22
C GLY A 172 -12.30 -5.30 -15.46
N ALA A 173 -11.38 -6.21 -15.08
CA ALA A 173 -9.94 -6.01 -15.24
C ALA A 173 -9.46 -6.20 -16.68
N MET A 174 -10.07 -7.12 -17.47
CA MET A 174 -9.60 -7.53 -18.78
C MET A 174 -10.42 -6.98 -19.93
N GLN A 175 -11.76 -6.98 -19.81
CA GLN A 175 -12.69 -6.59 -20.87
C GLN A 175 -13.24 -5.17 -20.67
N CYS A 176 -13.89 -4.90 -19.54
CA CYS A 176 -14.46 -3.60 -19.23
C CYS A 176 -13.44 -2.66 -18.58
N VAL A 177 -12.30 -2.46 -19.24
CA VAL A 177 -11.17 -1.65 -18.70
C VAL A 177 -11.54 -0.17 -18.56
N PRO A 178 -10.81 0.60 -17.69
CA PRO A 178 -11.15 2.01 -17.43
C PRO A 178 -11.12 2.90 -18.66
N LYS A 179 -10.12 2.76 -19.52
CA LYS A 179 -9.91 3.59 -20.71
C LYS A 179 -10.03 2.73 -21.97
N SER A 180 -10.83 3.20 -22.92
CA SER A 180 -10.98 2.58 -24.24
C SER A 180 -11.21 1.06 -24.22
N PRO A 181 -12.24 0.55 -23.50
CA PRO A 181 -12.56 -0.88 -23.54
C PRO A 181 -13.01 -1.27 -24.96
N LYS A 182 -12.73 -2.52 -25.35
CA LYS A 182 -13.18 -3.08 -26.64
C LYS A 182 -14.64 -3.51 -26.55
N CYS A 183 -15.56 -2.52 -26.61
CA CYS A 183 -16.98 -2.77 -26.41
C CYS A 183 -17.61 -3.60 -27.52
N GLU A 184 -17.12 -3.48 -28.76
CA GLU A 184 -17.63 -4.24 -29.90
C GLU A 184 -17.38 -5.75 -29.77
N ASP A 185 -16.30 -6.14 -29.08
CA ASP A 185 -15.96 -7.54 -28.79
C ASP A 185 -16.53 -8.01 -27.42
N CYS A 186 -17.35 -7.18 -26.77
CA CYS A 186 -17.83 -7.47 -25.42
C CYS A 186 -19.05 -8.40 -25.44
N PRO A 187 -19.03 -9.56 -24.73
CA PRO A 187 -20.18 -10.48 -24.73
C PRO A 187 -21.43 -9.89 -24.05
N LEU A 188 -21.31 -8.76 -23.34
CA LEU A 188 -22.42 -8.07 -22.68
C LEU A 188 -22.88 -6.80 -23.43
N VAL A 189 -22.41 -6.57 -24.65
CA VAL A 189 -22.62 -5.29 -25.37
C VAL A 189 -24.10 -4.98 -25.61
N ASP A 190 -24.90 -5.98 -25.97
CA ASP A 190 -26.30 -5.82 -26.30
C ASP A 190 -27.17 -5.32 -25.15
N GLY A 191 -26.81 -5.70 -23.91
CA GLY A 191 -27.49 -5.25 -22.69
C GLY A 191 -26.85 -4.05 -22.00
N CYS A 192 -25.72 -3.53 -22.52
CA CYS A 192 -24.97 -2.49 -21.87
C CYS A 192 -25.54 -1.09 -22.06
N ALA A 193 -26.12 -0.51 -21.02
CA ALA A 193 -26.69 0.85 -21.05
C ALA A 193 -25.64 1.91 -21.43
N ALA A 194 -24.44 1.86 -20.84
CA ALA A 194 -23.38 2.83 -21.12
C ALA A 194 -22.89 2.79 -22.58
N PHE A 195 -22.90 1.63 -23.22
CA PHE A 195 -22.58 1.52 -24.66
C PHE A 195 -23.68 2.09 -25.52
N ARG A 196 -24.93 1.68 -25.29
CA ARG A 196 -26.12 2.17 -25.99
C ARG A 196 -26.21 3.70 -25.91
N ASP A 197 -25.98 4.27 -24.72
CA ASP A 197 -26.16 5.70 -24.45
C ASP A 197 -24.87 6.50 -24.68
N ARG A 198 -23.78 5.88 -25.17
CA ARG A 198 -22.46 6.47 -25.46
C ARG A 198 -21.75 7.09 -24.24
N ARG A 199 -21.98 6.54 -23.05
CA ARG A 199 -21.52 7.07 -21.75
C ARG A 199 -20.41 6.26 -21.10
N ILE A 200 -19.69 5.46 -21.88
CA ILE A 200 -18.60 4.59 -21.38
C ILE A 200 -17.54 5.36 -20.58
N GLN A 201 -17.20 6.59 -21.01
CA GLN A 201 -16.15 7.39 -20.34
C GLN A 201 -16.68 8.16 -19.12
N GLU A 202 -17.99 8.35 -19.01
CA GLU A 202 -18.61 9.05 -17.89
C GLU A 202 -18.81 8.14 -16.67
N LEU A 203 -18.94 6.82 -16.90
CA LEU A 203 -19.24 5.83 -15.87
C LEU A 203 -18.01 4.97 -15.51
N PRO A 204 -17.80 4.72 -14.21
CA PRO A 204 -18.59 5.13 -13.05
C PRO A 204 -18.39 6.60 -12.65
N VAL A 205 -19.43 7.22 -12.10
CA VAL A 205 -19.38 8.58 -11.57
C VAL A 205 -18.56 8.63 -10.27
N LYS A 206 -17.79 9.72 -10.09
CA LYS A 206 -17.09 10.06 -8.84
C LYS A 206 -17.46 11.48 -8.42
N SER A 207 -17.76 11.66 -7.14
CA SER A 207 -18.16 12.96 -6.58
C SER A 207 -17.00 13.89 -6.30
N ARG A 208 -15.78 13.35 -6.12
CA ARG A 208 -14.61 14.12 -5.65
C ARG A 208 -13.46 14.06 -6.65
N ALA A 209 -12.91 15.23 -6.98
CA ALA A 209 -11.60 15.31 -7.58
C ALA A 209 -10.52 15.07 -6.51
N LEU A 210 -9.46 14.34 -6.89
CA LEU A 210 -8.30 14.16 -6.02
C LEU A 210 -7.53 15.47 -5.89
N THR A 211 -7.42 16.01 -4.67
CA THR A 211 -6.52 17.12 -4.37
C THR A 211 -5.15 16.56 -4.02
N VAL A 212 -4.13 17.01 -4.73
CA VAL A 212 -2.73 16.66 -4.49
C VAL A 212 -2.03 17.84 -3.83
N THR A 213 -1.37 17.62 -2.69
CA THR A 213 -0.57 18.61 -1.98
C THR A 213 0.92 18.36 -2.17
N GLU A 214 1.74 19.41 -2.18
CA GLU A 214 3.19 19.30 -2.23
C GLU A 214 3.80 19.32 -0.82
N ARG A 215 4.88 18.55 -0.62
CA ARG A 215 5.71 18.55 0.60
C ARG A 215 7.17 18.63 0.19
N TYR A 216 7.94 19.43 0.92
CA TYR A 216 9.34 19.69 0.65
C TYR A 216 10.20 19.05 1.72
N LEU A 217 10.98 18.02 1.34
CA LEU A 217 11.72 17.14 2.22
C LEU A 217 13.22 17.34 1.99
N HIS A 218 13.97 17.65 3.05
CA HIS A 218 15.42 17.78 3.00
C HIS A 218 16.04 16.67 3.83
N TYR A 219 16.52 15.62 3.16
CA TYR A 219 17.16 14.48 3.80
C TYR A 219 18.65 14.71 3.95
N MET A 220 19.17 14.50 5.15
CA MET A 220 20.59 14.57 5.47
C MET A 220 21.10 13.18 5.86
N TYR A 221 21.94 12.59 5.01
CA TYR A 221 22.67 11.36 5.28
C TYR A 221 23.87 11.70 6.14
N ILE A 222 23.76 11.45 7.45
CA ILE A 222 24.79 11.83 8.44
C ILE A 222 25.65 10.60 8.72
N GLU A 223 26.95 10.72 8.43
CA GLU A 223 27.94 9.65 8.56
C GLU A 223 29.03 10.03 9.58
N VAL A 224 29.38 9.09 10.45
CA VAL A 224 30.49 9.17 11.42
C VAL A 224 31.24 7.85 11.44
N GLY A 225 32.49 7.83 11.03
CA GLY A 225 33.34 6.63 11.16
C GLY A 225 32.81 5.37 10.48
N GLY A 226 32.09 5.52 9.36
CA GLY A 226 31.48 4.39 8.63
C GLY A 226 30.12 3.95 9.15
N GLU A 227 29.57 4.64 10.14
CA GLU A 227 28.21 4.45 10.64
C GLU A 227 27.31 5.61 10.23
N VAL A 228 26.04 5.31 10.00
CA VAL A 228 25.02 6.24 9.51
C VAL A 228 23.92 6.43 10.54
N ALA A 229 23.56 7.68 10.80
CA ALA A 229 22.41 8.00 11.64
C ALA A 229 21.10 7.75 10.90
N VAL A 230 20.31 6.82 11.36
CA VAL A 230 18.96 6.55 10.83
C VAL A 230 17.90 6.72 11.91
N PHE A 231 16.73 7.15 11.50
CA PHE A 231 15.63 7.54 12.38
C PHE A 231 14.37 6.78 12.02
N ARG A 232 13.73 6.18 13.01
CA ARG A 232 12.44 5.54 12.82
C ARG A 232 11.33 6.59 12.78
N ARG A 233 10.44 6.51 11.80
CA ARG A 233 9.27 7.39 11.69
C ARG A 233 8.18 6.91 12.64
N GLU A 234 7.98 7.63 13.73
CA GLU A 234 7.00 7.29 14.77
C GLU A 234 5.67 8.01 14.57
N SER A 235 5.68 9.16 13.91
CA SER A 235 4.49 9.98 13.69
C SER A 235 3.42 9.23 12.87
N ASN A 236 2.15 9.56 13.10
CA ASN A 236 1.03 8.98 12.34
C ASN A 236 0.88 9.66 10.97
N ASP A 237 1.93 9.58 10.15
CA ASP A 237 2.06 10.14 8.81
C ASP A 237 2.45 9.04 7.80
N ILE A 238 2.75 9.45 6.55
CA ILE A 238 3.30 8.53 5.53
C ILE A 238 4.52 7.80 6.09
N TRP A 239 4.67 6.52 5.69
CA TRP A 239 5.85 5.71 5.99
C TRP A 239 6.13 5.45 7.47
N LYS A 240 5.11 5.59 8.35
CA LYS A 240 5.23 5.24 9.77
C LYS A 240 5.86 3.87 9.95
N GLY A 241 6.80 3.75 10.86
CA GLY A 241 7.55 2.53 11.18
C GLY A 241 8.76 2.28 10.27
N LEU A 242 8.91 2.98 9.13
CA LEU A 242 10.11 2.91 8.30
C LEU A 242 11.24 3.76 8.88
N TYR A 243 12.45 3.45 8.46
CA TYR A 243 13.63 4.24 8.76
C TYR A 243 13.91 5.29 7.67
N GLU A 244 14.53 6.37 8.04
CA GLU A 244 14.94 7.45 7.14
C GLU A 244 16.21 8.13 7.63
N PRO A 245 16.99 8.81 6.75
CA PRO A 245 18.02 9.75 7.18
C PRO A 245 17.41 10.89 7.99
N PHE A 246 18.22 11.74 8.57
CA PHE A 246 17.73 12.94 9.26
C PHE A 246 16.91 13.79 8.28
N LEU A 247 15.69 14.12 8.67
CA LEU A 247 14.72 14.83 7.83
C LEU A 247 14.37 16.19 8.41
N ILE A 248 14.44 17.21 7.56
CA ILE A 248 13.84 18.52 7.77
C ILE A 248 12.75 18.69 6.72
N GLU A 249 11.58 19.12 7.13
CA GLU A 249 10.48 19.47 6.25
C GLU A 249 10.20 20.97 6.31
N THR A 250 10.18 21.62 5.13
CA THR A 250 9.90 23.03 4.99
C THR A 250 8.52 23.27 4.34
N PRO A 251 7.89 24.41 4.60
CA PRO A 251 6.55 24.71 4.04
C PRO A 251 6.58 24.99 2.54
N ALA A 252 7.75 25.34 1.98
CA ALA A 252 7.96 25.65 0.56
C ALA A 252 9.36 25.23 0.14
N ALA A 253 9.65 25.30 -1.16
CA ALA A 253 10.99 25.08 -1.69
C ALA A 253 11.99 26.00 -0.99
N CYS A 254 13.11 25.44 -0.56
CA CYS A 254 14.16 26.14 0.16
C CYS A 254 15.50 25.91 -0.52
N ALA A 255 16.24 26.99 -0.79
CA ALA A 255 17.60 26.87 -1.31
C ALA A 255 18.54 26.28 -0.23
N PRO A 256 19.58 25.51 -0.62
CA PRO A 256 20.49 24.87 0.33
C PRO A 256 21.10 25.84 1.36
N GLU A 257 21.45 27.04 0.91
CA GLU A 257 22.05 28.09 1.76
C GLU A 257 21.08 28.60 2.85
N ASN A 258 19.79 28.65 2.51
CA ASN A 258 18.73 29.07 3.44
C ASN A 258 18.34 27.96 4.42
N LEU A 259 18.50 26.68 4.01
CA LEU A 259 18.16 25.56 4.87
C LEU A 259 18.98 25.56 6.16
N LEU A 260 20.27 25.92 6.10
CA LEU A 260 21.14 26.01 7.28
C LEU A 260 20.66 27.07 8.29
N ASN A 261 19.83 28.02 7.89
CA ASN A 261 19.25 29.01 8.78
C ASN A 261 17.96 28.55 9.46
N ASP A 262 17.38 27.42 9.03
CA ASP A 262 16.19 26.84 9.66
C ASP A 262 16.53 26.35 11.07
N GLU A 263 15.76 26.75 12.06
CA GLU A 263 15.98 26.42 13.48
C GLU A 263 15.94 24.90 13.75
N LYS A 264 15.28 24.13 12.88
CA LYS A 264 15.22 22.65 12.94
C LYS A 264 16.54 21.99 12.57
N VAL A 265 17.46 22.69 11.91
CA VAL A 265 18.80 22.17 11.62
C VAL A 265 19.62 22.19 12.91
N PRO A 266 20.08 21.03 13.40
CA PRO A 266 20.88 20.97 14.62
C PRO A 266 22.15 21.80 14.52
N SER A 267 22.57 22.41 15.66
CA SER A 267 23.75 23.27 15.75
C SER A 267 25.04 22.58 15.31
N PHE A 268 25.16 21.28 15.55
CA PHE A 268 26.35 20.50 15.15
C PHE A 268 26.51 20.41 13.63
N ILE A 269 25.43 20.47 12.84
CA ILE A 269 25.48 20.52 11.36
C ILE A 269 25.99 21.89 10.87
N ARG A 270 25.74 22.94 11.65
CA ARG A 270 26.17 24.32 11.33
C ARG A 270 27.61 24.60 11.81
N SER A 271 28.22 23.67 12.51
CA SER A 271 29.57 23.84 13.05
C SER A 271 30.65 23.64 11.98
N ASP A 272 31.82 24.24 12.20
CA ASP A 272 33.00 24.06 11.35
C ASP A 272 33.53 22.62 11.32
N LYS A 273 33.00 21.75 12.19
CA LYS A 273 33.34 20.32 12.28
C LYS A 273 32.48 19.45 11.35
N ALA A 274 31.46 20.02 10.72
CA ALA A 274 30.59 19.30 9.79
C ALA A 274 30.92 19.66 8.35
N VAL A 275 31.09 18.64 7.51
CA VAL A 275 31.22 18.81 6.07
C VAL A 275 29.89 18.44 5.43
N MET A 276 29.11 19.41 4.98
CA MET A 276 27.84 19.20 4.31
C MET A 276 28.01 19.30 2.79
N THR A 277 27.65 18.27 2.07
CA THR A 277 27.69 18.19 0.60
C THR A 277 26.25 18.09 0.08
N TYR A 278 25.86 19.01 -0.80
CA TYR A 278 24.61 18.91 -1.55
C TYR A 278 24.73 17.88 -2.67
N LEU A 279 23.93 16.83 -2.63
CA LEU A 279 24.01 15.73 -3.61
C LEU A 279 23.03 15.93 -4.76
N CYS A 280 21.81 16.27 -4.50
CA CYS A 280 20.78 16.63 -5.50
C CYS A 280 19.56 17.27 -4.88
N GLY A 281 18.76 17.95 -5.71
CA GLY A 281 17.48 18.51 -5.28
C GLY A 281 16.39 18.43 -6.34
N GLY A 282 15.19 18.80 -5.88
CA GLY A 282 14.00 18.81 -6.70
C GLY A 282 13.54 17.43 -7.16
N VAL A 283 13.98 16.35 -6.50
CA VAL A 283 13.56 14.99 -6.83
C VAL A 283 12.08 14.80 -6.50
N ARG A 284 11.26 14.63 -7.53
CA ARG A 284 9.81 14.47 -7.37
C ARG A 284 9.43 13.00 -7.18
N HIS A 285 8.67 12.73 -6.11
CA HIS A 285 8.10 11.42 -5.85
C HIS A 285 6.60 11.53 -5.66
N GLN A 286 5.83 10.93 -6.58
CA GLN A 286 4.38 11.03 -6.58
C GLN A 286 3.75 9.97 -5.71
N LEU A 287 2.92 10.39 -4.76
CA LEU A 287 1.99 9.56 -4.00
C LEU A 287 0.55 9.88 -4.43
N THR A 288 -0.41 9.09 -4.00
CA THR A 288 -1.83 9.26 -4.39
C THR A 288 -2.38 10.65 -4.09
N HIS A 289 -2.05 11.22 -2.93
CA HIS A 289 -2.58 12.51 -2.47
C HIS A 289 -1.49 13.57 -2.23
N ARG A 290 -0.22 13.23 -2.53
CA ARG A 290 0.92 14.11 -2.23
C ARG A 290 1.98 13.99 -3.32
N THR A 291 2.59 15.11 -3.68
CA THR A 291 3.85 15.15 -4.41
C THR A 291 4.95 15.50 -3.42
N LEU A 292 5.93 14.63 -3.25
CA LEU A 292 7.10 14.91 -2.43
C LEU A 292 8.19 15.49 -3.32
N ILE A 293 8.76 16.62 -2.90
CA ILE A 293 9.88 17.28 -3.56
C ILE A 293 11.03 17.16 -2.58
N CYS A 294 12.10 16.47 -2.99
CA CYS A 294 13.16 16.07 -2.10
C CYS A 294 14.49 16.64 -2.51
N ASP A 295 15.20 17.24 -1.56
CA ASP A 295 16.62 17.57 -1.65
C ASP A 295 17.39 16.60 -0.75
N PHE A 296 18.62 16.26 -1.17
CA PHE A 296 19.41 15.28 -0.48
C PHE A 296 20.85 15.75 -0.27
N TYR A 297 21.28 15.62 0.98
CA TYR A 297 22.59 16.08 1.46
C TYR A 297 23.35 14.93 2.09
N LYS A 298 24.68 14.95 1.97
CA LYS A 298 25.59 14.14 2.79
C LYS A 298 26.21 15.03 3.83
N VAL A 299 26.25 14.59 5.09
CA VAL A 299 26.89 15.30 6.20
C VAL A 299 27.89 14.35 6.83
N GLU A 300 29.15 14.73 6.83
CA GLU A 300 30.25 13.98 7.47
C GLU A 300 30.65 14.71 8.75
N LEU A 301 30.66 13.99 9.85
CA LEU A 301 31.04 14.47 11.17
C LEU A 301 32.23 13.71 11.70
N ALA A 302 33.11 14.37 12.46
CA ALA A 302 34.24 13.74 13.13
C ALA A 302 33.79 12.85 14.30
N ASP A 303 32.80 13.31 15.05
CA ASP A 303 32.29 12.64 16.24
C ASP A 303 30.77 12.54 16.21
N ARG A 304 30.20 11.53 16.90
CA ARG A 304 28.76 11.43 17.06
C ARG A 304 28.24 12.58 17.92
N PRO A 305 27.21 13.33 17.46
CA PRO A 305 26.59 14.34 18.26
C PRO A 305 25.82 13.74 19.44
N ASP A 306 25.77 14.46 20.55
CA ASP A 306 25.14 14.01 21.78
C ASP A 306 23.62 13.89 21.67
N ASP A 307 22.99 14.76 20.89
CA ASP A 307 21.54 14.81 20.79
C ASP A 307 21.06 15.26 19.41
N PHE A 308 20.05 14.55 18.89
CA PHE A 308 19.30 14.90 17.68
C PHE A 308 17.89 15.45 17.99
N GLY A 309 17.53 15.59 19.27
CA GLY A 309 16.14 15.89 19.68
C GLY A 309 15.17 14.74 19.47
N ARG A 310 15.64 13.58 19.01
CA ARG A 310 14.86 12.34 18.81
C ARG A 310 15.77 11.11 18.83
N SER A 311 15.18 9.93 19.05
CA SER A 311 15.92 8.67 19.07
C SER A 311 16.62 8.42 17.72
N VAL A 312 17.91 8.15 17.78
CA VAL A 312 18.78 7.81 16.66
C VAL A 312 19.27 6.37 16.77
N CYS A 313 19.34 5.69 15.64
CA CYS A 313 20.01 4.40 15.51
C CYS A 313 21.25 4.59 14.64
N TRP A 314 22.44 4.32 15.19
CA TRP A 314 23.68 4.32 14.43
C TRP A 314 23.88 2.93 13.82
N VAL A 315 23.95 2.87 12.51
CA VAL A 315 23.97 1.64 11.73
C VAL A 315 25.23 1.64 10.85
N LYS A 316 25.97 0.55 10.85
CA LYS A 316 27.06 0.38 9.90
C LYS A 316 26.54 0.45 8.48
N LYS A 317 27.29 1.08 7.59
CA LYS A 317 26.87 1.32 6.21
C LYS A 317 26.45 0.02 5.50
N GLU A 318 27.22 -1.05 5.65
CA GLU A 318 26.93 -2.38 5.10
C GLU A 318 25.69 -3.06 5.69
N GLU A 319 25.21 -2.61 6.84
CA GLU A 319 24.01 -3.15 7.52
C GLU A 319 22.74 -2.35 7.20
N LEU A 320 22.84 -1.21 6.51
CA LEU A 320 21.68 -0.38 6.14
C LEU A 320 20.63 -1.19 5.36
N SER A 321 21.10 -2.15 4.55
CA SER A 321 20.22 -3.03 3.79
C SER A 321 19.28 -3.88 4.64
N ASN A 322 19.50 -4.01 5.95
CA ASN A 322 18.64 -4.75 6.88
C ASN A 322 17.42 -3.92 7.33
N TYR A 323 17.46 -2.62 7.16
CA TYR A 323 16.40 -1.70 7.58
C TYR A 323 15.42 -1.41 6.45
N ALA A 324 14.16 -1.16 6.80
CA ALA A 324 13.12 -0.80 5.83
C ALA A 324 13.08 0.70 5.60
N PHE A 325 13.41 1.15 4.39
CA PHE A 325 13.37 2.55 3.98
C PHE A 325 12.23 2.81 2.98
N PRO A 326 11.68 4.04 2.93
CA PRO A 326 10.80 4.46 1.83
C PRO A 326 11.50 4.33 0.47
N ARG A 327 10.73 3.99 -0.57
CA ARG A 327 11.30 3.83 -1.93
C ARG A 327 12.09 5.06 -2.39
N LEU A 328 11.63 6.27 -2.05
CA LEU A 328 12.35 7.51 -2.34
C LEU A 328 13.77 7.49 -1.77
N VAL A 329 13.91 7.12 -0.48
CA VAL A 329 15.22 7.04 0.19
C VAL A 329 16.10 5.95 -0.42
N VAL A 330 15.51 4.77 -0.71
CA VAL A 330 16.22 3.67 -1.40
C VAL A 330 16.79 4.13 -2.73
N MET A 331 15.99 4.81 -3.55
CA MET A 331 16.45 5.35 -4.85
C MET A 331 17.60 6.35 -4.71
N LEU A 332 17.57 7.18 -3.66
CA LEU A 332 18.66 8.14 -3.40
C LEU A 332 19.93 7.41 -2.95
N PHE A 333 19.83 6.41 -2.08
CA PHE A 333 20.97 5.59 -1.66
C PHE A 333 21.58 4.84 -2.83
N GLU A 334 20.77 4.21 -3.68
CA GLU A 334 21.22 3.54 -4.92
C GLU A 334 21.94 4.50 -5.87
N LYS A 335 21.35 5.69 -6.10
CA LYS A 335 21.89 6.70 -7.00
C LYS A 335 23.27 7.20 -6.59
N PHE A 336 23.55 7.32 -5.31
CA PHE A 336 24.80 7.89 -4.78
C PHE A 336 25.74 6.83 -4.15
N GLY A 337 25.46 5.55 -4.28
CA GLY A 337 26.29 4.47 -3.75
C GLY A 337 26.48 4.53 -2.23
N LEU A 338 25.39 4.80 -1.49
CA LEU A 338 25.42 5.02 -0.05
C LEU A 338 25.03 3.80 0.80
N TRP A 339 24.92 2.64 0.15
CA TRP A 339 24.71 1.36 0.82
C TRP A 339 26.00 0.81 1.44
#